data_3be08735d01dd7ea8bad4cfdca903eb6
#
_entry.id   3be08735d01dd7ea8bad4cfdca903eb6
#
_cell.length_a   1.000
_cell.length_b   1.000
_cell.length_c   1.000
_cell.angle_alpha   90.00
_cell.angle_beta   90.00
_cell.angle_gamma   90.00
#
_symmetry.space_group_name_H-M   'P 1'
#
loop_
_entity.id
_entity.type
_entity.pdbx_description
1 polymer ?
#
loop_
_entity_poly.entity_id
_entity_poly.type
_entity_poly.pdbx_seq_one_letter_code
_entity_poly.pdbx_strand_id
1 'polypeptide(L)'
;YKKTAEKDAKGRPVVLALNLETLEYAAPQKEKLAILDTLKQIDELPRRMKAIFKGEDKGAALLQRSFLGLFAYVSNRVPEISDTLFAIDDALRAGFAWEVGPFQYWDMVGVKEGIELAEKQGDTVAAWVKEMFAAGHTTFYKTEGGVRKYYDQSSKSYQPLPGGESFVILDS
;
A
#
# COMPACT_ATOMS: atom_id res chain seq x y z
N TYR A 1 8.45 11.31 -23.70
CA TYR A 1 9.42 12.40 -23.51
C TYR A 1 10.20 12.63 -24.82
N LYS A 2 10.47 13.90 -25.15
CA LYS A 2 11.31 14.30 -26.30
C LYS A 2 12.48 15.12 -25.79
N LYS A 3 13.70 14.67 -26.10
CA LYS A 3 14.93 15.47 -25.85
C LYS A 3 15.07 16.51 -26.97
N THR A 4 15.38 17.74 -26.62
CA THR A 4 15.66 18.81 -27.57
C THR A 4 17.17 18.99 -27.75
N ALA A 5 17.58 19.72 -28.77
CA ALA A 5 18.99 20.13 -28.95
C ALA A 5 19.41 21.24 -27.96
N GLU A 6 18.46 21.92 -27.35
CA GLU A 6 18.69 22.95 -26.36
C GLU A 6 19.23 22.36 -25.05
N LYS A 7 20.09 23.10 -24.37
CA LYS A 7 20.65 22.71 -23.09
C LYS A 7 20.19 23.64 -21.98
N ASP A 8 19.93 23.06 -20.80
CA ASP A 8 19.64 23.84 -19.58
C ASP A 8 20.89 24.54 -19.05
N ALA A 9 20.75 25.36 -18.00
CA ALA A 9 21.86 26.08 -17.35
C ALA A 9 22.97 25.16 -16.80
N LYS A 10 22.70 23.84 -16.69
CA LYS A 10 23.66 22.81 -16.26
C LYS A 10 24.22 21.98 -17.43
N GLY A 11 23.98 22.42 -18.68
CA GLY A 11 24.48 21.77 -19.88
C GLY A 11 23.76 20.47 -20.27
N ARG A 12 22.63 20.14 -19.67
CA ARG A 12 21.83 18.94 -19.94
C ARG A 12 20.76 19.21 -20.99
N PRO A 13 20.46 18.26 -21.89
CA PRO A 13 19.38 18.44 -22.87
C PRO A 13 18.04 18.77 -22.17
N VAL A 14 17.35 19.77 -22.69
CA VAL A 14 15.98 20.09 -22.27
C VAL A 14 15.06 18.94 -22.69
N VAL A 15 14.27 18.44 -21.76
CA VAL A 15 13.34 17.34 -21.99
C VAL A 15 11.91 17.87 -21.97
N LEU A 16 11.18 17.65 -23.06
CA LEU A 16 9.76 17.95 -23.15
C LEU A 16 8.91 16.75 -22.79
N ALA A 17 7.77 16.98 -22.15
CA ALA A 17 6.76 15.99 -21.85
C ALA A 17 5.60 16.11 -22.85
N LEU A 18 5.02 14.97 -23.24
CA LEU A 18 3.80 14.96 -24.03
C LEU A 18 2.61 15.31 -23.12
N ASN A 19 1.86 16.33 -23.50
CA ASN A 19 0.54 16.57 -22.92
C ASN A 19 -0.45 15.56 -23.51
N LEU A 20 -1.10 14.78 -22.66
CA LEU A 20 -1.99 13.70 -23.11
C LEU A 20 -3.36 14.20 -23.63
N GLU A 21 -3.73 15.44 -23.33
CA GLU A 21 -4.97 16.05 -23.84
C GLU A 21 -4.77 16.68 -25.21
N THR A 22 -3.67 17.46 -25.36
CA THR A 22 -3.41 18.20 -26.60
C THR A 22 -2.53 17.42 -27.58
N LEU A 23 -1.87 16.35 -27.14
CA LEU A 23 -0.85 15.57 -27.86
C LEU A 23 0.35 16.39 -28.34
N GLU A 24 0.60 17.52 -27.71
CA GLU A 24 1.73 18.40 -28.00
C GLU A 24 2.84 18.24 -26.95
N TYR A 25 4.08 18.45 -27.39
CA TYR A 25 5.24 18.44 -26.50
C TYR A 25 5.45 19.82 -25.89
N ALA A 26 5.42 19.89 -24.55
CA ALA A 26 5.64 21.12 -23.80
C ALA A 26 6.64 20.91 -22.66
N ALA A 27 7.15 21.98 -22.10
CA ALA A 27 7.99 21.92 -20.90
C ALA A 27 7.20 21.24 -19.76
N PRO A 28 7.80 20.26 -19.04
CA PRO A 28 7.10 19.56 -17.97
C PRO A 28 6.73 20.55 -16.85
N GLN A 29 5.47 20.60 -16.52
CA GLN A 29 5.00 21.36 -15.37
C GLN A 29 5.26 20.55 -14.10
N LYS A 30 6.01 21.10 -13.17
CA LYS A 30 6.21 20.51 -11.84
C LYS A 30 5.12 21.02 -10.92
N GLU A 31 4.08 20.25 -10.77
CA GLU A 31 3.07 20.51 -9.75
C GLU A 31 3.67 20.22 -8.36
N LYS A 32 3.51 21.16 -7.42
CA LYS A 32 3.90 20.94 -6.03
C LYS A 32 2.75 20.23 -5.33
N LEU A 33 3.01 19.03 -4.85
CA LEU A 33 2.07 18.24 -4.09
C LEU A 33 2.48 18.27 -2.62
N ALA A 34 1.65 18.90 -1.77
CA ALA A 34 1.95 19.11 -0.36
C ALA A 34 2.18 17.79 0.39
N ILE A 35 1.44 16.75 0.02
CA ILE A 35 1.62 15.42 0.62
C ILE A 35 3.05 14.90 0.46
N LEU A 36 3.69 15.09 -0.70
CA LEU A 36 5.05 14.60 -0.93
C LEU A 36 6.08 15.27 -0.03
N ASP A 37 5.90 16.56 0.25
CA ASP A 37 6.79 17.28 1.16
C ASP A 37 6.55 16.87 2.61
N THR A 38 5.30 16.58 2.99
CA THR A 38 4.96 16.04 4.30
C THR A 38 5.57 14.65 4.51
N LEU A 39 5.44 13.75 3.52
CA LEU A 39 5.93 12.36 3.63
C LEU A 39 7.45 12.27 3.74
N LYS A 40 8.20 13.22 3.16
CA LYS A 40 9.67 13.27 3.29
C LYS A 40 10.15 13.52 4.72
N GLN A 41 9.30 14.11 5.56
CA GLN A 41 9.63 14.46 6.94
C GLN A 41 9.20 13.39 7.95
N ILE A 42 8.56 12.31 7.49
CA ILE A 42 8.08 11.25 8.33
C ILE A 42 8.91 9.99 8.03
N ASP A 43 9.73 9.54 8.95
CA ASP A 43 10.55 8.35 8.77
C ASP A 43 9.76 7.06 9.02
N GLU A 44 8.83 7.07 9.96
CA GLU A 44 8.05 5.90 10.33
C GLU A 44 6.96 5.56 9.31
N LEU A 45 7.00 4.37 8.75
CA LEU A 45 6.06 3.91 7.72
C LEU A 45 4.59 3.95 8.15
N PRO A 46 4.21 3.50 9.37
CA PRO A 46 2.81 3.61 9.81
C PRO A 46 2.30 5.05 9.90
N ARG A 47 3.17 5.99 10.28
CA ARG A 47 2.82 7.42 10.30
C ARG A 47 2.69 7.99 8.88
N ARG A 48 3.54 7.55 7.94
CA ARG A 48 3.40 7.91 6.52
C ARG A 48 2.05 7.45 5.97
N MET A 49 1.66 6.20 6.23
CA MET A 49 0.38 5.67 5.78
C MET A 49 -0.79 6.50 6.33
N LYS A 50 -0.80 6.79 7.62
CA LYS A 50 -1.82 7.66 8.23
C LYS A 50 -1.83 9.06 7.64
N ALA A 51 -0.67 9.64 7.31
CA ALA A 51 -0.58 10.95 6.68
C ALA A 51 -1.17 10.94 5.25
N ILE A 52 -0.92 9.88 4.48
CA ILE A 52 -1.52 9.70 3.15
C ILE A 52 -3.05 9.71 3.25
N PHE A 53 -3.62 8.93 4.17
CA PHE A 53 -5.07 8.80 4.31
C PHE A 53 -5.76 10.02 4.94
N LYS A 54 -5.00 10.93 5.54
CA LYS A 54 -5.47 12.25 6.01
C LYS A 54 -5.24 13.38 4.99
N GLY A 55 -4.45 13.14 3.96
CA GLY A 55 -4.14 14.14 2.95
C GLY A 55 -5.33 14.43 2.03
N GLU A 56 -5.44 15.68 1.58
CA GLU A 56 -6.56 16.16 0.76
C GLU A 56 -6.14 16.63 -0.63
N ASP A 57 -4.82 16.70 -0.91
CA ASP A 57 -4.34 17.12 -2.22
C ASP A 57 -4.43 15.99 -3.27
N LYS A 58 -4.22 16.34 -4.54
CA LYS A 58 -4.28 15.37 -5.65
C LYS A 58 -3.29 14.21 -5.49
N GLY A 59 -2.13 14.47 -4.88
CA GLY A 59 -1.12 13.44 -4.62
C GLY A 59 -1.61 12.45 -3.58
N ALA A 60 -2.19 12.94 -2.48
CA ALA A 60 -2.82 12.09 -1.46
C ALA A 60 -3.96 11.29 -2.05
N ALA A 61 -4.85 11.91 -2.83
CA ALA A 61 -5.98 11.23 -3.47
C ALA A 61 -5.51 10.10 -4.41
N LEU A 62 -4.46 10.33 -5.20
CA LEU A 62 -3.87 9.30 -6.06
C LEU A 62 -3.32 8.11 -5.23
N LEU A 63 -2.57 8.40 -4.16
CA LEU A 63 -2.01 7.37 -3.28
C LEU A 63 -3.12 6.58 -2.57
N GLN A 64 -4.11 7.27 -2.00
CA GLN A 64 -5.27 6.64 -1.37
C GLN A 64 -5.98 5.69 -2.34
N ARG A 65 -6.32 6.19 -3.53
CA ARG A 65 -6.97 5.38 -4.57
C ARG A 65 -6.15 4.14 -4.94
N SER A 66 -4.84 4.30 -5.06
CA SER A 66 -3.93 3.21 -5.42
C SER A 66 -3.85 2.15 -4.32
N PHE A 67 -3.70 2.55 -3.05
CA PHE A 67 -3.66 1.61 -1.93
C PHE A 67 -5.01 0.91 -1.72
N LEU A 68 -6.12 1.63 -1.79
CA LEU A 68 -7.45 1.03 -1.61
C LEU A 68 -7.78 0.02 -2.71
N GLY A 69 -7.46 0.34 -3.97
CA GLY A 69 -7.59 -0.60 -5.07
C GLY A 69 -6.70 -1.83 -4.89
N LEU A 70 -5.47 -1.65 -4.39
CA LEU A 70 -4.57 -2.75 -4.05
C LEU A 70 -5.14 -3.63 -2.94
N PHE A 71 -5.65 -3.05 -1.85
CA PHE A 71 -6.26 -3.79 -0.73
C PHE A 71 -7.43 -4.65 -1.20
N ALA A 72 -8.34 -4.06 -1.96
CA ALA A 72 -9.45 -4.80 -2.55
C ALA A 72 -8.95 -5.91 -3.48
N TYR A 73 -7.99 -5.62 -4.36
CA TYR A 73 -7.42 -6.59 -5.29
C TYR A 73 -6.81 -7.80 -4.56
N VAL A 74 -5.88 -7.55 -3.62
CA VAL A 74 -5.18 -8.66 -2.92
C VAL A 74 -6.14 -9.49 -2.07
N SER A 75 -7.17 -8.88 -1.48
CA SER A 75 -8.18 -9.61 -0.72
C SER A 75 -8.92 -10.65 -1.57
N ASN A 76 -9.18 -10.33 -2.84
CA ASN A 76 -9.83 -11.23 -3.78
C ASN A 76 -8.87 -12.28 -4.39
N ARG A 77 -7.55 -12.17 -4.13
CA ARG A 77 -6.56 -13.17 -4.58
C ARG A 77 -6.35 -14.30 -3.57
N VAL A 78 -6.95 -14.19 -2.38
CA VAL A 78 -7.01 -15.27 -1.40
C VAL A 78 -8.40 -15.91 -1.45
N PRO A 79 -8.57 -17.20 -1.75
CA PRO A 79 -7.54 -18.22 -2.00
C PRO A 79 -7.20 -18.45 -3.49
N GLU A 80 -7.61 -17.58 -4.41
CA GLU A 80 -7.51 -17.82 -5.86
C GLU A 80 -6.05 -18.04 -6.33
N ILE A 81 -5.11 -17.24 -5.85
CA ILE A 81 -3.69 -17.32 -6.24
C ILE A 81 -2.86 -17.95 -5.10
N SER A 82 -3.23 -17.67 -3.86
CA SER A 82 -2.53 -18.17 -2.68
C SER A 82 -3.51 -18.46 -1.57
N ASP A 83 -3.34 -19.59 -0.90
CA ASP A 83 -4.17 -19.98 0.24
C ASP A 83 -3.97 -19.11 1.47
N THR A 84 -2.86 -18.35 1.53
CA THR A 84 -2.50 -17.54 2.68
C THR A 84 -2.18 -16.09 2.28
N LEU A 85 -2.62 -15.15 3.11
CA LEU A 85 -2.37 -13.72 2.89
C LEU A 85 -0.87 -13.36 3.00
N PHE A 86 -0.11 -14.04 3.87
CA PHE A 86 1.30 -13.73 4.07
C PHE A 86 2.14 -14.09 2.83
N ALA A 87 1.78 -15.12 2.07
CA ALA A 87 2.50 -15.47 0.85
C ALA A 87 2.32 -14.39 -0.24
N ILE A 88 1.18 -13.70 -0.28
CA ILE A 88 0.97 -12.53 -1.16
C ILE A 88 1.85 -11.37 -0.70
N ASP A 89 1.91 -11.10 0.60
CA ASP A 89 2.79 -10.06 1.16
C ASP A 89 4.26 -10.33 0.85
N ASP A 90 4.72 -11.56 1.05
CA ASP A 90 6.10 -11.97 0.78
C ASP A 90 6.43 -11.91 -0.71
N ALA A 91 5.51 -12.28 -1.59
CA ALA A 91 5.69 -12.20 -3.03
C ALA A 91 5.91 -10.75 -3.50
N LEU A 92 5.12 -9.80 -2.97
CA LEU A 92 5.27 -8.38 -3.32
C LEU A 92 6.53 -7.77 -2.70
N ARG A 93 6.89 -8.16 -1.48
CA ARG A 93 8.17 -7.75 -0.88
C ARG A 93 9.37 -8.25 -1.69
N ALA A 94 9.36 -9.52 -2.09
CA ALA A 94 10.45 -10.10 -2.88
C ALA A 94 10.50 -9.56 -4.32
N GLY A 95 9.32 -9.40 -4.96
CA GLY A 95 9.25 -8.99 -6.36
C GLY A 95 9.47 -7.50 -6.61
N PHE A 96 9.06 -6.65 -5.67
CA PHE A 96 9.13 -5.20 -5.81
C PHE A 96 10.03 -4.51 -4.78
N ALA A 97 10.73 -5.28 -3.96
CA ALA A 97 11.58 -4.78 -2.86
C ALA A 97 10.80 -3.84 -1.91
N TRP A 98 9.54 -4.14 -1.64
CA TRP A 98 8.74 -3.38 -0.70
C TRP A 98 9.16 -3.70 0.74
N GLU A 99 9.11 -2.70 1.60
CA GLU A 99 9.43 -2.84 3.03
C GLU A 99 8.44 -3.77 3.74
N VAL A 100 7.16 -3.67 3.39
CA VAL A 100 6.08 -4.52 3.90
C VAL A 100 5.11 -4.89 2.78
N GLY A 101 4.31 -5.92 2.99
CA GLY A 101 3.31 -6.34 2.02
C GLY A 101 1.98 -5.58 2.15
N PRO A 102 1.05 -5.78 1.19
CA PRO A 102 -0.21 -5.03 1.12
C PRO A 102 -1.14 -5.25 2.33
N PHE A 103 -1.21 -6.45 2.90
CA PHE A 103 -2.02 -6.68 4.11
C PHE A 103 -1.41 -5.99 5.34
N GLN A 104 -0.07 -5.89 5.39
CA GLN A 104 0.61 -5.13 6.43
C GLN A 104 0.38 -3.61 6.27
N TYR A 105 0.38 -3.09 5.03
CA TYR A 105 -0.03 -1.70 4.76
C TYR A 105 -1.48 -1.46 5.20
N TRP A 106 -2.36 -2.41 4.96
CA TRP A 106 -3.76 -2.30 5.36
C TRP A 106 -3.92 -2.24 6.88
N ASP A 107 -3.18 -3.07 7.62
CA ASP A 107 -3.15 -3.00 9.09
C ASP A 107 -2.71 -1.62 9.61
N MET A 108 -1.76 -0.95 8.93
CA MET A 108 -1.31 0.40 9.31
C MET A 108 -2.39 1.47 9.09
N VAL A 109 -3.24 1.30 8.08
CA VAL A 109 -4.38 2.18 7.81
C VAL A 109 -5.52 1.88 8.76
N GLY A 110 -5.74 0.61 9.03
CA GLY A 110 -6.88 0.05 9.76
C GLY A 110 -7.80 -0.72 8.82
N VAL A 111 -8.08 -1.99 9.18
CA VAL A 111 -8.87 -2.89 8.32
C VAL A 111 -10.25 -2.33 8.06
N LYS A 112 -10.95 -1.83 9.10
CA LYS A 112 -12.28 -1.22 8.98
C LYS A 112 -12.26 -0.03 8.02
N GLU A 113 -11.35 0.91 8.27
CA GLU A 113 -11.22 2.13 7.47
C GLU A 113 -10.92 1.78 6.00
N GLY A 114 -10.03 0.83 5.76
CA GLY A 114 -9.71 0.36 4.41
C GLY A 114 -10.89 -0.27 3.69
N ILE A 115 -11.75 -1.08 4.39
CA ILE A 115 -12.98 -1.62 3.81
C ILE A 115 -13.92 -0.49 3.40
N GLU A 116 -14.25 0.41 4.34
CA GLU A 116 -15.20 1.50 4.12
C GLU A 116 -14.78 2.42 2.97
N LEU A 117 -13.50 2.79 2.93
CA LEU A 117 -12.96 3.68 1.90
C LEU A 117 -12.86 2.99 0.53
N ALA A 118 -12.45 1.72 0.47
CA ALA A 118 -12.40 0.97 -0.77
C ALA A 118 -13.79 0.81 -1.39
N GLU A 119 -14.78 0.44 -0.60
CA GLU A 119 -16.18 0.32 -1.08
C GLU A 119 -16.76 1.67 -1.51
N LYS A 120 -16.44 2.75 -0.80
CA LYS A 120 -16.86 4.12 -1.16
C LYS A 120 -16.31 4.56 -2.53
N GLN A 121 -15.11 4.12 -2.89
CA GLN A 121 -14.55 4.42 -4.23
C GLN A 121 -14.99 3.45 -5.33
N GLY A 122 -15.79 2.43 -5.00
CA GLY A 122 -16.37 1.47 -5.94
C GLY A 122 -15.59 0.16 -6.07
N ASP A 123 -14.58 -0.08 -5.23
CA ASP A 123 -13.85 -1.35 -5.20
C ASP A 123 -14.62 -2.40 -4.38
N THR A 124 -14.44 -3.66 -4.74
CA THR A 124 -15.07 -4.77 -4.03
C THR A 124 -14.06 -5.48 -3.14
N VAL A 125 -14.23 -5.35 -1.84
CA VAL A 125 -13.44 -6.09 -0.84
C VAL A 125 -14.00 -7.50 -0.68
N ALA A 126 -13.13 -8.51 -0.62
CA ALA A 126 -13.52 -9.91 -0.45
C ALA A 126 -14.36 -10.13 0.83
N ALA A 127 -15.34 -11.03 0.72
CA ALA A 127 -16.28 -11.30 1.82
C ALA A 127 -15.58 -11.77 3.10
N TRP A 128 -14.53 -12.60 2.96
CA TRP A 128 -13.80 -13.13 4.10
C TRP A 128 -13.15 -12.05 4.98
N VAL A 129 -12.73 -10.91 4.40
CA VAL A 129 -12.17 -9.78 5.18
C VAL A 129 -13.26 -9.15 6.06
N LYS A 130 -14.45 -8.99 5.51
CA LYS A 130 -15.61 -8.47 6.26
C LYS A 130 -16.06 -9.42 7.36
N GLU A 131 -16.07 -10.71 7.06
CA GLU A 131 -16.38 -11.77 8.04
C GLU A 131 -15.33 -11.81 9.16
N MET A 132 -14.03 -11.73 8.82
CA MET A 132 -12.93 -11.63 9.77
C MET A 132 -13.16 -10.46 10.75
N PHE A 133 -13.44 -9.28 10.20
CA PHE A 133 -13.66 -8.09 11.01
C PHE A 133 -14.93 -8.21 11.89
N ALA A 134 -16.03 -8.71 11.33
CA ALA A 134 -17.28 -8.93 12.07
C ALA A 134 -17.14 -9.96 13.20
N ALA A 135 -16.22 -10.93 13.06
CA ALA A 135 -15.86 -11.90 14.09
C ALA A 135 -14.94 -11.33 15.20
N GLY A 136 -14.60 -10.04 15.13
CA GLY A 136 -13.75 -9.36 16.12
C GLY A 136 -12.25 -9.41 15.83
N HIS A 137 -11.84 -9.94 14.70
CA HIS A 137 -10.45 -9.91 14.26
C HIS A 137 -10.16 -8.61 13.48
N THR A 138 -9.49 -7.67 14.14
CA THR A 138 -9.34 -6.29 13.64
C THR A 138 -8.08 -6.03 12.82
N THR A 139 -7.19 -7.02 12.72
CA THR A 139 -5.92 -6.94 11.98
C THR A 139 -5.65 -8.24 11.22
N PHE A 140 -4.87 -8.18 10.16
CA PHE A 140 -4.39 -9.36 9.44
C PHE A 140 -3.22 -10.03 10.15
N TYR A 141 -2.41 -9.24 10.86
CA TYR A 141 -1.28 -9.73 11.65
C TYR A 141 -1.40 -9.27 13.09
N LYS A 142 -0.88 -10.10 14.00
CA LYS A 142 -0.69 -9.72 15.41
C LYS A 142 0.54 -10.42 15.98
N THR A 143 1.10 -9.84 17.03
CA THR A 143 2.10 -10.51 17.87
C THR A 143 1.44 -10.89 19.18
N GLU A 144 1.61 -12.11 19.62
CA GLU A 144 1.02 -12.62 20.86
C GLU A 144 2.00 -13.60 21.50
N GLY A 145 2.43 -13.30 22.73
CA GLY A 145 3.43 -14.11 23.43
C GLY A 145 4.77 -14.20 22.69
N GLY A 146 5.22 -13.11 22.03
CA GLY A 146 6.45 -13.08 21.24
C GLY A 146 6.36 -13.82 19.89
N VAL A 147 5.21 -14.40 19.56
CA VAL A 147 5.00 -15.11 18.29
C VAL A 147 4.20 -14.24 17.33
N ARG A 148 4.74 -13.98 16.14
CA ARG A 148 4.02 -13.30 15.08
C ARG A 148 3.04 -14.26 14.43
N LYS A 149 1.79 -13.84 14.31
CA LYS A 149 0.69 -14.61 13.75
C LYS A 149 0.03 -13.86 12.60
N TYR A 150 -0.56 -14.58 11.67
CA TYR A 150 -1.39 -14.05 10.59
C TYR A 150 -2.81 -14.65 10.68
N TYR A 151 -3.79 -13.93 10.20
CA TYR A 151 -5.15 -14.46 10.10
C TYR A 151 -5.24 -15.47 8.94
N ASP A 152 -5.60 -16.68 9.25
CA ASP A 152 -5.84 -17.74 8.27
C ASP A 152 -7.33 -17.83 7.95
N GLN A 153 -7.67 -17.61 6.68
CA GLN A 153 -9.05 -17.61 6.20
C GLN A 153 -9.71 -18.99 6.36
N SER A 154 -8.95 -20.07 6.16
CA SER A 154 -9.50 -21.43 6.17
C SER A 154 -9.88 -21.88 7.58
N SER A 155 -9.06 -21.61 8.57
CA SER A 155 -9.33 -21.90 9.98
C SER A 155 -10.11 -20.80 10.70
N LYS A 156 -10.31 -19.63 10.06
CA LYS A 156 -10.93 -18.42 10.63
C LYS A 156 -10.30 -18.01 11.96
N SER A 157 -8.98 -18.15 12.08
CA SER A 157 -8.22 -17.89 13.31
C SER A 157 -6.80 -17.46 13.02
N TYR A 158 -6.12 -16.90 14.05
CA TYR A 158 -4.72 -16.56 13.91
C TYR A 158 -3.82 -17.79 14.02
N GLN A 159 -2.97 -18.00 13.03
CA GLN A 159 -1.97 -19.05 12.97
C GLN A 159 -0.55 -18.47 13.10
N PRO A 160 0.40 -19.19 13.68
CA PRO A 160 1.80 -18.76 13.70
C PRO A 160 2.32 -18.52 12.28
N LEU A 161 3.06 -17.42 12.09
CA LEU A 161 3.72 -17.16 10.82
C LEU A 161 4.87 -18.16 10.64
N PRO A 162 4.92 -18.94 9.55
CA PRO A 162 6.00 -19.91 9.31
C PRO A 162 7.37 -19.23 9.27
N GLY A 163 8.39 -19.92 9.77
CA GLY A 163 9.77 -19.41 9.84
C GLY A 163 10.04 -18.49 11.04
N GLY A 164 9.03 -18.21 11.87
CA GLY A 164 9.18 -17.42 13.09
C GLY A 164 9.92 -18.12 14.23
N GLU A 165 10.12 -19.44 14.11
CA GLU A 165 10.77 -20.24 15.16
C GLU A 165 12.27 -19.95 15.30
N SER A 166 12.87 -19.33 14.28
CA SER A 166 14.31 -19.06 14.21
C SER A 166 14.74 -17.77 14.92
N PHE A 167 13.79 -16.93 15.37
CA PHE A 167 14.10 -15.64 16.00
C PHE A 167 13.06 -15.28 17.06
N VAL A 168 13.52 -14.55 18.07
CA VAL A 168 12.67 -13.97 19.11
C VAL A 168 12.37 -12.52 18.73
N ILE A 169 11.09 -12.16 18.69
CA ILE A 169 10.69 -10.76 18.55
C ILE A 169 10.79 -10.14 19.94
N LEU A 170 11.68 -9.18 20.10
CA LEU A 170 11.75 -8.37 21.30
C LEU A 170 10.59 -7.36 21.23
N ASP A 171 9.70 -7.41 22.22
CA ASP A 171 8.68 -6.38 22.40
C ASP A 171 9.37 -5.04 22.68
N SER A 172 9.09 -4.02 21.87
CA SER A 172 9.62 -2.66 21.98
C SER A 172 8.64 -1.77 22.74
#